data_7e76490489cebd224145627b9565f1fa
#
_entry.id   7e76490489cebd224145627b9565f1fa
#
_cell.length_a   1.000
_cell.length_b   1.000
_cell.length_c   1.000
_cell.angle_alpha   90.00
_cell.angle_beta   90.00
_cell.angle_gamma   90.00
#
_symmetry.space_group_name_H-M   'P 1'
#
loop_
_entity.id
_entity.type
_entity.pdbx_description
1 polymer ?
#
loop_
_entity_poly.entity_id
_entity_poly.type
_entity_poly.pdbx_seq_one_letter_code
_entity_poly.pdbx_strand_id
1 'polypeptide(L)'
;LALHRSRQTKECHDTHDTTTEAPGDDPAAVGARMLNAEDNRLLTGVGPDTPMGRMLRGYWHPVLRSARLEADGAPVRVGLLGQKFVAFRVTHGEVGFVDEACPHRCTSLALARNEDNGLRCIFHGWKIDVTGRVVDVPTEPRACRAAFAESVPRPRYHVRESGGIVWVCLQQGQPPAFPDFEFHALPESQRETRIAVMHCNWVQAMESVLDSAHLGLLHQGQLQRAPADASMADHVRTVFGNTQQDTAPQLEVEPQGYGFREGALRQLPDGRRYVQIREFVAPYYSLLPAAPTVARRFIVASVPIDDEWTAQWFIHFSLDGPLTPELLAERWQHAPENPDNFYENPGDIGNLWGQDREAMRNGHFSGFPGRHIFHEDFIVQEAMGPI
;
A
#
# COMPACT_ATOMS: atom_id res chain seq x y z
N LEU A 1 12.75 -4.98 -9.73
CA LEU A 1 13.23 -3.58 -9.69
C LEU A 1 13.79 -3.22 -11.05
N ALA A 2 12.94 -2.64 -11.92
CA ALA A 2 13.34 -2.15 -13.23
C ALA A 2 14.07 -0.81 -13.08
N LEU A 3 15.36 -0.84 -12.85
CA LEU A 3 16.20 0.35 -12.79
C LEU A 3 16.46 0.89 -14.20
N HIS A 4 16.06 2.11 -14.46
CA HIS A 4 16.35 2.87 -15.67
C HIS A 4 17.86 2.93 -15.94
N ARG A 5 18.28 2.53 -17.13
CA ARG A 5 19.65 2.74 -17.64
C ARG A 5 19.69 3.85 -18.68
N SER A 6 20.70 4.69 -18.54
CA SER A 6 21.17 5.59 -19.57
C SER A 6 21.70 4.81 -20.79
N ARG A 7 21.14 5.07 -21.97
CA ARG A 7 21.67 4.59 -23.25
C ARG A 7 22.92 5.38 -23.61
N GLN A 8 24.05 4.71 -23.67
CA GLN A 8 25.15 5.15 -24.53
C GLN A 8 25.06 4.39 -25.84
N THR A 9 24.92 5.10 -26.95
CA THR A 9 25.00 4.57 -28.31
C THR A 9 26.41 4.10 -28.58
N LYS A 10 26.59 2.84 -28.94
CA LYS A 10 27.77 2.32 -29.64
C LYS A 10 27.32 1.46 -30.80
N GLU A 11 27.98 1.74 -31.93
CA GLU A 11 27.78 1.14 -33.24
C GLU A 11 28.04 -0.37 -33.24
N CYS A 12 27.21 -1.12 -33.98
CA CYS A 12 27.35 -2.54 -34.25
C CYS A 12 28.53 -2.82 -35.19
N HIS A 13 29.37 -3.78 -34.83
CA HIS A 13 30.10 -4.59 -35.77
C HIS A 13 29.90 -6.06 -35.44
N ASP A 14 29.36 -6.79 -36.45
CA ASP A 14 29.17 -8.22 -36.45
C ASP A 14 30.49 -8.95 -36.49
N THR A 15 30.68 -9.97 -35.65
CA THR A 15 31.41 -11.19 -35.98
C THR A 15 30.90 -12.34 -35.10
N HIS A 16 30.43 -13.39 -35.78
CA HIS A 16 30.11 -14.70 -35.21
C HIS A 16 31.37 -15.38 -34.66
N ASP A 17 31.31 -15.86 -33.45
CA ASP A 17 32.00 -17.10 -33.09
C ASP A 17 31.25 -17.85 -31.98
N THR A 18 31.09 -19.18 -32.18
CA THR A 18 30.35 -20.09 -31.31
C THR A 18 31.31 -20.86 -30.44
N THR A 19 31.33 -20.62 -29.14
CA THR A 19 31.81 -21.61 -28.14
C THR A 19 30.99 -21.50 -26.87
N THR A 20 30.32 -22.58 -26.52
CA THR A 20 29.53 -22.75 -25.30
C THR A 20 30.44 -23.01 -24.11
N GLU A 21 30.62 -22.03 -23.24
CA GLU A 21 31.07 -22.23 -21.87
C GLU A 21 29.97 -21.81 -20.90
N ALA A 22 29.78 -22.60 -19.83
CA ALA A 22 28.83 -22.31 -18.77
C ALA A 22 29.24 -21.01 -18.04
N PRO A 23 28.32 -20.10 -17.72
CA PRO A 23 28.65 -18.84 -17.06
C PRO A 23 29.03 -19.07 -15.60
N GLY A 24 30.29 -18.73 -15.26
CA GLY A 24 30.69 -18.52 -13.87
C GLY A 24 29.99 -17.33 -13.27
N ASP A 25 29.61 -17.43 -11.99
CA ASP A 25 28.97 -16.35 -11.21
C ASP A 25 29.98 -15.19 -11.01
N ASP A 26 29.97 -14.24 -11.92
CA ASP A 26 30.62 -12.92 -11.74
C ASP A 26 29.61 -11.94 -11.13
N PRO A 27 29.73 -11.51 -9.87
CA PRO A 27 28.81 -10.58 -9.24
C PRO A 27 28.80 -9.18 -9.86
N ALA A 28 29.74 -8.85 -10.75
CA ALA A 28 29.79 -7.58 -11.47
C ALA A 28 28.98 -7.59 -12.79
N ALA A 29 28.49 -8.74 -13.23
CA ALA A 29 27.75 -8.92 -14.49
C ALA A 29 26.22 -8.86 -14.33
N VAL A 30 25.69 -8.33 -13.24
CA VAL A 30 24.24 -8.07 -13.10
C VAL A 30 23.87 -6.85 -13.98
N GLY A 31 24.01 -7.05 -15.26
CA GLY A 31 23.35 -6.21 -16.25
C GLY A 31 21.84 -6.24 -16.00
N ALA A 32 21.18 -5.06 -15.92
CA ALA A 32 19.74 -4.95 -15.72
C ALA A 32 19.00 -5.84 -16.73
N ARG A 33 18.74 -7.08 -16.34
CA ARG A 33 17.90 -7.99 -17.10
C ARG A 33 16.46 -7.58 -16.82
N MET A 34 15.71 -7.29 -17.85
CA MET A 34 14.27 -7.13 -17.69
C MET A 34 13.68 -8.45 -17.16
N LEU A 35 12.76 -8.38 -16.21
CA LEU A 35 12.05 -9.54 -15.73
C LEU A 35 11.34 -10.22 -16.92
N ASN A 36 11.47 -11.53 -17.00
CA ASN A 36 10.66 -12.31 -17.93
C ASN A 36 9.25 -12.50 -17.34
N ALA A 37 8.32 -12.99 -18.16
CA ALA A 37 6.92 -13.15 -17.73
C ALA A 37 6.73 -14.14 -16.59
N GLU A 38 7.65 -15.10 -16.38
CA GLU A 38 7.60 -16.05 -15.26
C GLU A 38 8.05 -15.39 -13.97
N ASP A 39 9.20 -14.71 -13.98
CA ASP A 39 9.70 -13.95 -12.83
C ASP A 39 8.71 -12.84 -12.43
N ASN A 40 8.08 -12.21 -13.43
CA ASN A 40 7.06 -11.19 -13.18
C ASN A 40 5.85 -11.77 -12.45
N ARG A 41 5.31 -12.92 -12.91
CA ARG A 41 4.22 -13.61 -12.21
C ARG A 41 4.61 -14.09 -10.82
N LEU A 42 5.87 -14.50 -10.64
CA LEU A 42 6.39 -14.89 -9.33
C LEU A 42 6.30 -13.75 -8.31
N LEU A 43 6.60 -12.52 -8.73
CA LEU A 43 6.56 -11.34 -7.87
C LEU A 43 5.14 -10.80 -7.66
N THR A 44 4.31 -10.81 -8.69
CA THR A 44 3.07 -10.04 -8.73
C THR A 44 1.84 -10.79 -8.26
N GLY A 45 1.84 -12.12 -8.40
CA GLY A 45 0.69 -12.95 -8.05
C GLY A 45 0.57 -13.18 -6.54
N VAL A 46 -0.56 -12.78 -5.93
CA VAL A 46 -0.76 -12.81 -4.47
C VAL A 46 -1.82 -13.79 -3.98
N GLY A 47 -2.45 -14.53 -4.88
CA GLY A 47 -3.44 -15.54 -4.53
C GLY A 47 -2.87 -16.64 -3.60
N PRO A 48 -3.74 -17.41 -2.91
CA PRO A 48 -3.32 -18.40 -1.90
C PRO A 48 -2.37 -19.47 -2.43
N ASP A 49 -2.46 -19.77 -3.70
CA ASP A 49 -1.68 -20.85 -4.34
C ASP A 49 -0.40 -20.33 -5.02
N THR A 50 -0.16 -19.02 -5.03
CA THR A 50 1.03 -18.42 -5.62
C THR A 50 2.19 -18.39 -4.62
N PRO A 51 3.46 -18.42 -5.07
CA PRO A 51 4.61 -18.33 -4.17
C PRO A 51 4.62 -17.05 -3.34
N MET A 52 4.39 -15.88 -3.98
CA MET A 52 4.33 -14.59 -3.29
C MET A 52 3.16 -14.55 -2.32
N GLY A 53 1.97 -15.01 -2.72
CA GLY A 53 0.82 -15.05 -1.84
C GLY A 53 1.04 -15.93 -0.60
N ARG A 54 1.72 -17.06 -0.74
CA ARG A 54 2.12 -17.89 0.42
C ARG A 54 3.10 -17.18 1.34
N MET A 55 4.09 -16.49 0.79
CA MET A 55 5.05 -15.70 1.57
C MET A 55 4.35 -14.56 2.31
N LEU A 56 3.52 -13.79 1.62
CA LEU A 56 2.84 -12.63 2.20
C LEU A 56 1.90 -13.03 3.35
N ARG A 57 1.27 -14.20 3.32
CA ARG A 57 0.42 -14.68 4.42
C ARG A 57 1.15 -14.82 5.75
N GLY A 58 2.48 -14.91 5.72
CA GLY A 58 3.33 -14.91 6.91
C GLY A 58 3.61 -13.54 7.52
N TYR A 59 3.03 -12.47 7.00
CA TYR A 59 3.21 -11.11 7.52
C TYR A 59 1.93 -10.57 8.16
N TRP A 60 2.09 -9.48 8.94
CA TRP A 60 0.97 -8.67 9.42
C TRP A 60 0.61 -7.61 8.39
N HIS A 61 -0.68 -7.54 8.05
CA HIS A 61 -1.22 -6.63 7.05
C HIS A 61 -2.14 -5.59 7.71
N PRO A 62 -1.99 -4.30 7.41
CA PRO A 62 -3.01 -3.32 7.76
C PRO A 62 -4.22 -3.54 6.84
N VAL A 63 -5.42 -3.61 7.41
CA VAL A 63 -6.63 -3.95 6.61
C VAL A 63 -7.75 -2.93 6.72
N LEU A 64 -7.88 -2.27 7.87
CA LEU A 64 -8.88 -1.23 8.10
C LEU A 64 -8.35 -0.20 9.10
N ARG A 65 -8.81 1.05 8.98
CA ARG A 65 -8.70 1.98 10.10
C ARG A 65 -9.66 1.53 11.20
N SER A 66 -9.21 1.51 12.44
CA SER A 66 -10.02 1.04 13.59
C SER A 66 -11.34 1.78 13.72
N ALA A 67 -11.37 3.06 13.37
CA ALA A 67 -12.57 3.90 13.39
C ALA A 67 -13.68 3.45 12.42
N ARG A 68 -13.38 2.57 11.47
CA ARG A 68 -14.38 1.99 10.56
C ARG A 68 -15.29 0.96 11.22
N LEU A 69 -14.88 0.43 12.36
CA LEU A 69 -15.61 -0.63 13.07
C LEU A 69 -16.28 -0.07 14.32
N GLU A 70 -17.57 0.20 14.23
CA GLU A 70 -18.41 0.52 15.39
C GLU A 70 -18.76 -0.77 16.16
N ALA A 71 -18.84 -0.67 17.48
CA ALA A 71 -19.31 -1.80 18.29
C ALA A 71 -20.76 -2.17 17.90
N ASP A 72 -20.99 -3.44 17.64
CA ASP A 72 -22.24 -4.00 17.11
C ASP A 72 -22.70 -3.37 15.77
N GLY A 73 -21.81 -2.62 15.12
CA GLY A 73 -22.02 -2.05 13.80
C GLY A 73 -22.05 -3.10 12.69
N ALA A 74 -22.38 -2.67 11.47
CA ALA A 74 -22.39 -3.55 10.31
C ALA A 74 -20.99 -4.12 10.01
N PRO A 75 -20.87 -5.41 9.62
CA PRO A 75 -19.61 -5.99 9.18
C PRO A 75 -19.06 -5.27 7.95
N VAL A 76 -17.74 -5.05 7.92
CA VAL A 76 -17.03 -4.39 6.82
C VAL A 76 -16.32 -5.42 5.97
N ARG A 77 -16.53 -5.36 4.64
CA ARG A 77 -15.84 -6.22 3.69
C ARG A 77 -14.38 -5.81 3.54
N VAL A 78 -13.51 -6.81 3.46
CA VAL A 78 -12.07 -6.63 3.26
C VAL A 78 -11.59 -7.58 2.18
N GLY A 79 -10.92 -7.06 1.15
CA GLY A 79 -10.12 -7.84 0.20
C GLY A 79 -8.67 -7.88 0.67
N LEU A 80 -8.03 -9.03 0.66
CA LEU A 80 -6.63 -9.19 0.99
C LEU A 80 -6.06 -10.44 0.32
N LEU A 81 -4.95 -10.29 -0.39
CA LEU A 81 -4.22 -11.40 -1.04
C LEU A 81 -5.12 -12.32 -1.88
N GLY A 82 -6.01 -11.73 -2.69
CA GLY A 82 -6.93 -12.46 -3.58
C GLY A 82 -8.09 -13.15 -2.86
N GLN A 83 -8.30 -12.90 -1.56
CA GLN A 83 -9.38 -13.48 -0.77
C GLN A 83 -10.32 -12.40 -0.21
N LYS A 84 -11.54 -12.82 0.14
CA LYS A 84 -12.58 -11.93 0.66
C LYS A 84 -12.89 -12.26 2.11
N PHE A 85 -12.87 -11.25 2.95
CA PHE A 85 -13.10 -11.32 4.38
C PHE A 85 -14.15 -10.32 4.83
N VAL A 86 -14.57 -10.45 6.08
CA VAL A 86 -15.31 -9.43 6.82
C VAL A 86 -14.66 -9.19 8.17
N ALA A 87 -14.57 -7.92 8.53
CA ALA A 87 -14.16 -7.46 9.84
C ALA A 87 -15.38 -6.90 10.59
N PHE A 88 -15.44 -7.08 11.90
CA PHE A 88 -16.53 -6.59 12.74
C PHE A 88 -16.04 -6.36 14.16
N ARG A 89 -16.71 -5.48 14.89
CA ARG A 89 -16.43 -5.23 16.30
C ARG A 89 -17.64 -5.59 17.14
N VAL A 90 -17.43 -6.45 18.13
CA VAL A 90 -18.49 -6.87 19.05
C VAL A 90 -18.67 -5.87 20.21
N THR A 91 -19.73 -6.04 20.99
CA THR A 91 -20.12 -5.18 22.12
C THR A 91 -18.98 -4.82 23.06
N HIS A 92 -18.10 -5.80 23.37
CA HIS A 92 -16.98 -5.59 24.30
C HIS A 92 -15.74 -4.98 23.66
N GLY A 93 -15.82 -4.57 22.37
CA GLY A 93 -14.76 -3.89 21.67
C GLY A 93 -13.78 -4.80 20.94
N GLU A 94 -13.87 -6.13 21.10
CA GLU A 94 -13.01 -7.06 20.36
C GLU A 94 -13.33 -7.06 18.88
N VAL A 95 -12.29 -7.17 18.05
CA VAL A 95 -12.40 -7.22 16.58
C VAL A 95 -12.29 -8.65 16.10
N GLY A 96 -13.30 -9.10 15.35
CA GLY A 96 -13.29 -10.34 14.60
C GLY A 96 -12.90 -10.10 13.13
N PHE A 97 -12.20 -11.09 12.57
CA PHE A 97 -11.84 -11.11 11.15
C PHE A 97 -12.01 -12.55 10.62
N VAL A 98 -12.91 -12.73 9.68
CA VAL A 98 -13.31 -14.06 9.19
C VAL A 98 -13.53 -14.06 7.69
N ASP A 99 -13.53 -15.24 7.06
CA ASP A 99 -13.92 -15.35 5.65
C ASP A 99 -15.30 -14.73 5.40
N GLU A 100 -15.45 -14.03 4.31
CA GLU A 100 -16.75 -13.44 3.91
C GLU A 100 -17.82 -14.52 3.69
N ALA A 101 -17.42 -15.69 3.22
CA ALA A 101 -18.35 -16.78 2.93
C ALA A 101 -18.82 -17.51 4.21
N CYS A 102 -20.12 -17.54 4.46
CA CYS A 102 -20.70 -18.35 5.51
C CYS A 102 -20.38 -19.84 5.27
N PRO A 103 -19.91 -20.59 6.30
CA PRO A 103 -19.50 -21.99 6.13
C PRO A 103 -20.63 -22.94 5.73
N HIS A 104 -21.88 -22.51 5.88
CA HIS A 104 -23.04 -23.32 5.52
C HIS A 104 -23.28 -23.34 4.00
N ARG A 105 -23.55 -22.16 3.40
CA ARG A 105 -23.90 -22.02 1.98
C ARG A 105 -23.34 -20.75 1.34
N CYS A 106 -22.15 -20.32 1.75
CA CYS A 106 -21.38 -19.22 1.16
C CYS A 106 -22.10 -17.87 1.06
N THR A 107 -23.20 -17.66 1.81
CA THR A 107 -23.81 -16.33 1.92
C THR A 107 -22.80 -15.36 2.48
N SER A 108 -22.68 -14.17 1.88
CA SER A 108 -21.78 -13.14 2.37
C SER A 108 -22.11 -12.74 3.81
N LEU A 109 -21.15 -12.87 4.71
CA LEU A 109 -21.26 -12.42 6.10
C LEU A 109 -21.20 -10.90 6.25
N ALA A 110 -20.94 -10.16 5.17
CA ALA A 110 -21.15 -8.71 5.15
C ALA A 110 -22.64 -8.33 5.32
N LEU A 111 -23.54 -9.27 5.04
CA LEU A 111 -24.99 -9.12 5.29
C LEU A 111 -25.40 -9.63 6.67
N ALA A 112 -24.49 -10.19 7.46
CA ALA A 112 -24.78 -10.79 8.75
C ALA A 112 -25.21 -9.74 9.78
N ARG A 113 -25.97 -10.18 10.76
CA ARG A 113 -26.26 -9.40 11.98
C ARG A 113 -25.06 -9.53 12.91
N ASN A 114 -24.54 -8.40 13.36
CA ASN A 114 -23.55 -8.37 14.43
C ASN A 114 -24.29 -8.25 15.76
N GLU A 115 -24.40 -9.33 16.49
CA GLU A 115 -25.21 -9.41 17.72
C GLU A 115 -24.67 -10.49 18.68
N ASP A 116 -24.86 -10.27 19.97
CA ASP A 116 -24.45 -11.23 21.02
C ASP A 116 -22.99 -11.70 20.88
N ASN A 117 -22.07 -10.81 20.61
CA ASN A 117 -20.63 -11.06 20.43
C ASN A 117 -20.31 -12.01 19.26
N GLY A 118 -20.95 -11.83 18.12
CA GLY A 118 -20.62 -12.57 16.89
C GLY A 118 -21.50 -12.22 15.70
N LEU A 119 -21.14 -12.77 14.55
CA LEU A 119 -21.89 -12.61 13.31
C LEU A 119 -22.93 -13.70 13.14
N ARG A 120 -24.19 -13.34 13.05
CA ARG A 120 -25.28 -14.24 12.71
C ARG A 120 -25.66 -14.12 11.24
N CYS A 121 -25.40 -15.18 10.48
CA CYS A 121 -25.78 -15.27 9.08
C CYS A 121 -27.30 -15.16 8.92
N ILE A 122 -27.75 -14.25 8.05
CA ILE A 122 -29.18 -13.97 7.84
C ILE A 122 -29.92 -15.11 7.12
N PHE A 123 -29.18 -16.05 6.47
CA PHE A 123 -29.83 -17.10 5.69
C PHE A 123 -30.38 -18.23 6.59
N HIS A 124 -29.55 -18.78 7.47
CA HIS A 124 -29.98 -19.91 8.34
C HIS A 124 -29.60 -19.72 9.81
N GLY A 125 -29.20 -18.53 10.22
CA GLY A 125 -28.92 -18.19 11.61
C GLY A 125 -27.62 -18.76 12.19
N TRP A 126 -26.73 -19.35 11.37
CA TRP A 126 -25.45 -19.83 11.86
C TRP A 126 -24.64 -18.64 12.43
N LYS A 127 -24.09 -18.84 13.62
CA LYS A 127 -23.37 -17.78 14.33
C LYS A 127 -21.89 -18.09 14.44
N ILE A 128 -21.07 -17.08 14.18
CA ILE A 128 -19.61 -17.15 14.17
C ILE A 128 -19.09 -16.13 15.17
N ASP A 129 -18.20 -16.52 16.08
CA ASP A 129 -17.56 -15.63 17.05
C ASP A 129 -16.36 -14.86 16.46
N VAL A 130 -15.76 -13.96 17.25
CA VAL A 130 -14.59 -13.15 16.86
C VAL A 130 -13.36 -13.97 16.46
N THR A 131 -13.28 -15.22 16.92
CA THR A 131 -12.17 -16.14 16.61
C THR A 131 -12.41 -16.94 15.32
N GLY A 132 -13.57 -16.77 14.68
CA GLY A 132 -13.96 -17.50 13.49
C GLY A 132 -14.63 -18.85 13.78
N ARG A 133 -14.89 -19.21 15.06
CA ARG A 133 -15.57 -20.46 15.40
C ARG A 133 -17.08 -20.35 15.14
N VAL A 134 -17.68 -21.41 14.63
CA VAL A 134 -19.13 -21.55 14.61
C VAL A 134 -19.59 -21.89 16.03
N VAL A 135 -20.45 -21.07 16.61
CA VAL A 135 -20.91 -21.20 18.01
C VAL A 135 -22.39 -21.51 18.12
N ASP A 136 -23.17 -21.33 17.05
CA ASP A 136 -24.57 -21.72 17.01
C ASP A 136 -25.00 -22.12 15.59
N VAL A 137 -25.80 -23.19 15.50
CA VAL A 137 -26.34 -23.74 14.26
C VAL A 137 -27.84 -24.08 14.46
N PRO A 138 -28.72 -23.08 14.47
CA PRO A 138 -30.11 -23.22 14.91
C PRO A 138 -30.94 -24.17 14.05
N THR A 139 -30.47 -24.49 12.85
CA THR A 139 -31.12 -25.47 11.95
C THR A 139 -30.86 -26.92 12.33
N GLU A 140 -29.92 -27.16 13.25
CA GLU A 140 -29.66 -28.51 13.77
C GLU A 140 -30.53 -28.82 14.98
N PRO A 141 -30.88 -30.10 15.21
CA PRO A 141 -31.61 -30.56 16.42
C PRO A 141 -30.87 -30.12 17.69
N ARG A 142 -31.60 -29.67 18.72
CA ARG A 142 -31.02 -29.17 19.97
C ARG A 142 -30.01 -30.12 20.60
N ALA A 143 -30.26 -31.44 20.53
CA ALA A 143 -29.41 -32.44 21.17
C ALA A 143 -27.99 -32.54 20.58
N CYS A 144 -27.80 -32.22 19.30
CA CYS A 144 -26.50 -32.32 18.62
C CYS A 144 -25.94 -30.99 18.19
N ARG A 145 -26.66 -29.88 18.38
CA ARG A 145 -26.31 -28.53 17.89
C ARG A 145 -24.91 -28.10 18.28
N ALA A 146 -24.55 -28.22 19.55
CA ALA A 146 -23.24 -27.79 20.05
C ALA A 146 -22.10 -28.62 19.46
N ALA A 147 -22.23 -29.95 19.45
CA ALA A 147 -21.23 -30.84 18.89
C ALA A 147 -21.07 -30.65 17.37
N PHE A 148 -22.18 -30.39 16.67
CA PHE A 148 -22.13 -30.08 15.24
C PHE A 148 -21.43 -28.77 14.98
N ALA A 149 -21.75 -27.69 15.70
CA ALA A 149 -21.10 -26.39 15.56
C ALA A 149 -19.58 -26.49 15.78
N GLU A 150 -19.14 -27.24 16.79
CA GLU A 150 -17.73 -27.48 17.10
C GLU A 150 -17.01 -28.27 15.98
N SER A 151 -17.73 -29.16 15.28
CA SER A 151 -17.16 -29.97 14.19
C SER A 151 -16.90 -29.18 12.89
N VAL A 152 -17.46 -27.97 12.74
CA VAL A 152 -17.30 -27.15 11.51
C VAL A 152 -15.91 -26.53 11.45
N PRO A 153 -15.06 -27.02 10.52
CA PRO A 153 -13.70 -26.43 10.39
C PRO A 153 -13.75 -25.04 9.83
N ARG A 154 -12.98 -24.13 10.43
CA ARG A 154 -12.80 -22.76 9.91
C ARG A 154 -11.35 -22.31 10.12
N PRO A 155 -10.77 -21.60 9.16
CA PRO A 155 -9.50 -20.93 9.40
C PRO A 155 -9.66 -19.89 10.50
N ARG A 156 -8.59 -19.69 11.27
CA ARG A 156 -8.50 -18.64 12.29
C ARG A 156 -7.40 -17.69 11.90
N TYR A 157 -7.71 -16.42 11.96
CA TYR A 157 -6.77 -15.36 11.62
C TYR A 157 -6.36 -14.60 12.88
N HIS A 158 -5.13 -14.14 12.92
CA HIS A 158 -4.64 -13.32 14.02
C HIS A 158 -5.02 -11.88 13.77
N VAL A 159 -5.62 -11.24 14.75
CA VAL A 159 -6.07 -9.86 14.71
C VAL A 159 -5.41 -9.06 15.81
N ARG A 160 -4.97 -7.86 15.50
CA ARG A 160 -4.43 -6.90 16.47
C ARG A 160 -4.85 -5.49 16.08
N GLU A 161 -5.23 -4.68 17.05
CA GLU A 161 -5.38 -3.23 16.85
C GLU A 161 -4.15 -2.51 17.38
N SER A 162 -3.56 -1.66 16.57
CA SER A 162 -2.42 -0.86 16.96
C SER A 162 -2.28 0.36 16.04
N GLY A 163 -1.93 1.51 16.61
CA GLY A 163 -1.74 2.73 15.82
C GLY A 163 -3.01 3.25 15.13
N GLY A 164 -4.20 2.90 15.63
CA GLY A 164 -5.48 3.24 15.00
C GLY A 164 -5.83 2.39 13.77
N ILE A 165 -5.14 1.27 13.59
CA ILE A 165 -5.27 0.35 12.46
C ILE A 165 -5.58 -1.06 12.96
N VAL A 166 -6.49 -1.76 12.27
CA VAL A 166 -6.71 -3.19 12.42
C VAL A 166 -5.71 -3.92 11.53
N TRP A 167 -4.92 -4.78 12.17
CA TRP A 167 -3.90 -5.62 11.54
C TRP A 167 -4.33 -7.07 11.58
N VAL A 168 -4.04 -7.79 10.51
CA VAL A 168 -4.30 -9.23 10.44
C VAL A 168 -3.09 -9.99 9.93
N CYS A 169 -2.93 -11.22 10.42
CA CYS A 169 -1.99 -12.19 9.85
C CYS A 169 -2.77 -13.45 9.46
N LEU A 170 -2.60 -13.86 8.20
CA LEU A 170 -3.34 -15.00 7.64
C LEU A 170 -2.65 -16.35 7.90
N GLN A 171 -1.44 -16.34 8.49
CA GLN A 171 -0.70 -17.53 8.83
C GLN A 171 -1.48 -18.39 9.84
N GLN A 172 -1.58 -19.68 9.58
CA GLN A 172 -2.14 -20.62 10.55
C GLN A 172 -1.08 -20.97 11.61
N GLY A 173 -1.50 -21.14 12.86
CA GLY A 173 -0.62 -21.42 13.98
C GLY A 173 -0.10 -20.13 14.64
N GLN A 174 1.15 -20.12 15.10
CA GLN A 174 1.71 -18.95 15.78
C GLN A 174 2.08 -17.86 14.77
N PRO A 175 1.61 -16.61 14.94
CA PRO A 175 1.98 -15.54 14.06
C PRO A 175 3.43 -15.10 14.27
N PRO A 176 4.06 -14.47 13.27
CA PRO A 176 5.36 -13.81 13.46
C PRO A 176 5.26 -12.66 14.46
N ALA A 177 6.42 -12.15 14.89
CA ALA A 177 6.48 -10.94 15.70
C ALA A 177 5.71 -9.80 15.00
N PHE A 178 4.95 -9.05 15.79
CA PHE A 178 4.24 -7.88 15.27
C PHE A 178 5.25 -6.79 14.91
N PRO A 179 5.11 -6.09 13.77
CA PRO A 179 6.04 -5.03 13.38
C PRO A 179 6.09 -3.92 14.42
N ASP A 180 7.30 -3.47 14.75
CA ASP A 180 7.54 -2.45 15.77
C ASP A 180 7.76 -1.07 15.11
N PHE A 181 6.70 -0.52 14.52
CA PHE A 181 6.75 0.84 14.00
C PHE A 181 6.50 1.87 15.10
N GLU A 182 7.24 2.96 15.09
CA GLU A 182 7.17 4.05 16.09
C GLU A 182 5.74 4.57 16.31
N PHE A 183 4.94 4.67 15.26
CA PHE A 183 3.58 5.22 15.36
C PHE A 183 2.60 4.35 16.17
N HIS A 184 2.91 3.09 16.43
CA HIS A 184 2.04 2.22 17.23
C HIS A 184 1.85 2.71 18.65
N ALA A 185 2.89 3.31 19.23
CA ALA A 185 2.87 3.81 20.60
C ALA A 185 2.40 5.28 20.71
N LEU A 186 2.23 5.99 19.60
CA LEU A 186 1.86 7.40 19.61
C LEU A 186 0.36 7.60 19.88
N PRO A 187 -0.01 8.72 20.53
CA PRO A 187 -1.41 9.11 20.68
C PRO A 187 -2.04 9.45 19.32
N GLU A 188 -3.36 9.39 19.26
CA GLU A 188 -4.12 9.67 18.03
C GLU A 188 -3.79 11.06 17.44
N SER A 189 -3.62 12.06 18.29
CA SER A 189 -3.26 13.42 17.86
C SER A 189 -1.91 13.54 17.13
N GLN A 190 -1.04 12.53 17.25
CA GLN A 190 0.27 12.52 16.62
C GLN A 190 0.36 11.64 15.37
N ARG A 191 -0.75 11.06 14.94
CA ARG A 191 -0.79 10.19 13.75
C ARG A 191 -2.05 10.39 12.94
N GLU A 192 -1.92 10.20 11.65
CA GLU A 192 -3.03 10.16 10.71
C GLU A 192 -2.78 9.05 9.67
N THR A 193 -3.85 8.35 9.31
CA THR A 193 -3.80 7.31 8.30
C THR A 193 -4.89 7.55 7.26
N ARG A 194 -4.49 7.55 5.98
CA ARG A 194 -5.40 7.55 4.84
C ARG A 194 -5.10 6.38 3.91
N ILE A 195 -6.09 5.98 3.14
CA ILE A 195 -6.00 4.86 2.21
C ILE A 195 -6.42 5.34 0.83
N ALA A 196 -5.71 4.89 -0.19
CA ALA A 196 -6.13 5.01 -1.59
C ALA A 196 -6.29 3.59 -2.17
N VAL A 197 -7.42 3.34 -2.82
CA VAL A 197 -7.66 2.05 -3.49
C VAL A 197 -7.52 2.28 -5.00
N MET A 198 -6.57 1.56 -5.62
CA MET A 198 -6.17 1.78 -6.99
C MET A 198 -6.28 0.50 -7.81
N HIS A 199 -6.61 0.66 -9.09
CA HIS A 199 -6.65 -0.44 -10.05
C HIS A 199 -5.26 -0.62 -10.71
N CYS A 200 -4.33 -1.11 -9.92
CA CYS A 200 -2.99 -1.50 -10.38
C CYS A 200 -2.43 -2.60 -9.47
N ASN A 201 -1.45 -3.34 -9.96
CA ASN A 201 -0.76 -4.34 -9.14
C ASN A 201 0.07 -3.68 -8.04
N TRP A 202 0.17 -4.35 -6.89
CA TRP A 202 0.89 -3.85 -5.72
C TRP A 202 2.37 -3.57 -5.97
N VAL A 203 3.01 -4.29 -6.89
CA VAL A 203 4.41 -4.07 -7.29
C VAL A 203 4.53 -2.75 -8.04
N GLN A 204 3.62 -2.43 -8.98
CA GLN A 204 3.59 -1.16 -9.69
C GLN A 204 3.44 0.02 -8.70
N ALA A 205 2.51 -0.12 -7.75
CA ALA A 205 2.30 0.89 -6.71
C ALA A 205 3.55 1.07 -5.82
N MET A 206 4.21 -0.02 -5.43
CA MET A 206 5.41 0.01 -4.60
C MET A 206 6.62 0.62 -5.34
N GLU A 207 6.85 0.22 -6.58
CA GLU A 207 7.96 0.72 -7.40
C GLU A 207 7.82 2.23 -7.64
N SER A 208 6.61 2.72 -7.89
CA SER A 208 6.34 4.14 -8.05
C SER A 208 6.68 4.95 -6.79
N VAL A 209 6.35 4.45 -5.61
CA VAL A 209 6.70 5.12 -4.33
C VAL A 209 8.22 5.15 -4.09
N LEU A 210 8.92 4.10 -4.51
CA LEU A 210 10.38 4.03 -4.37
C LEU A 210 11.14 4.81 -5.45
N ASP A 211 10.52 5.07 -6.60
CA ASP A 211 11.15 5.85 -7.67
C ASP A 211 11.37 7.31 -7.25
N SER A 212 12.61 7.77 -7.44
CA SER A 212 13.01 9.15 -7.17
C SER A 212 13.02 10.03 -8.42
N ALA A 213 13.05 9.42 -9.63
CA ALA A 213 13.28 10.16 -10.87
C ALA A 213 12.02 10.93 -11.31
N HIS A 214 10.82 10.35 -11.13
CA HIS A 214 9.56 10.97 -11.56
C HIS A 214 9.26 12.31 -10.85
N LEU A 215 9.74 12.49 -9.61
CA LEU A 215 9.42 13.66 -8.79
C LEU A 215 9.72 14.99 -9.49
N GLY A 216 10.83 15.05 -10.22
CA GLY A 216 11.27 16.27 -10.92
C GLY A 216 10.45 16.60 -12.18
N LEU A 217 9.69 15.65 -12.69
CA LEU A 217 8.92 15.77 -13.91
C LEU A 217 7.41 15.75 -13.66
N LEU A 218 6.87 14.65 -13.14
CA LEU A 218 5.44 14.45 -12.97
C LEU A 218 4.80 15.58 -12.12
N HIS A 219 5.46 15.94 -11.02
CA HIS A 219 4.93 16.90 -10.05
C HIS A 219 5.36 18.36 -10.28
N GLN A 220 5.86 18.72 -11.45
CA GLN A 220 6.25 20.11 -11.74
C GLN A 220 5.12 21.11 -11.51
N GLY A 221 3.89 20.74 -11.84
CA GLY A 221 2.70 21.57 -11.64
C GLY A 221 2.40 21.91 -10.18
N GLN A 222 2.86 21.12 -9.24
CA GLN A 222 2.64 21.33 -7.80
C GLN A 222 3.50 22.47 -7.25
N LEU A 223 4.70 22.66 -7.78
CA LEU A 223 5.60 23.77 -7.37
C LEU A 223 5.06 25.14 -7.70
N GLN A 224 4.33 25.27 -8.81
CA GLN A 224 3.75 26.55 -9.23
C GLN A 224 2.63 27.03 -8.31
N ARG A 225 2.13 26.17 -7.43
CA ARG A 225 0.98 26.41 -6.56
C ARG A 225 1.33 26.55 -5.08
N ALA A 226 2.57 26.18 -4.70
CA ALA A 226 2.94 26.24 -3.29
C ALA A 226 2.83 27.69 -2.78
N PRO A 227 2.02 27.99 -1.74
CA PRO A 227 1.91 29.32 -1.18
C PRO A 227 3.27 29.86 -0.74
N ALA A 228 3.48 31.17 -0.87
CA ALA A 228 4.78 31.79 -0.57
C ALA A 228 5.22 31.63 0.90
N ASP A 229 4.29 31.43 1.82
CA ASP A 229 4.46 31.70 3.25
C ASP A 229 4.31 30.49 4.20
N ALA A 230 4.05 29.26 3.70
CA ALA A 230 3.85 28.10 4.56
C ALA A 230 5.13 27.27 4.75
N SER A 231 5.36 26.71 5.94
CA SER A 231 6.52 25.85 6.26
C SER A 231 6.60 24.57 5.42
N MET A 232 5.44 24.03 5.05
CA MET A 232 5.32 22.90 4.14
C MET A 232 5.70 23.32 2.70
N ALA A 233 5.38 24.55 2.30
CA ALA A 233 5.77 25.09 1.00
C ALA A 233 7.30 25.15 0.84
N ASP A 234 8.04 25.42 1.90
CA ASP A 234 9.50 25.38 1.87
C ASP A 234 10.05 23.97 1.70
N HIS A 235 9.42 22.98 2.34
CA HIS A 235 9.78 21.57 2.13
C HIS A 235 9.46 21.13 0.69
N VAL A 236 8.25 21.38 0.23
CA VAL A 236 7.81 21.06 -1.14
C VAL A 236 8.74 21.75 -2.17
N ARG A 237 9.03 23.04 -2.00
CA ARG A 237 9.97 23.78 -2.86
C ARG A 237 11.38 23.19 -2.82
N THR A 238 11.85 22.80 -1.63
CA THR A 238 13.20 22.23 -1.50
C THR A 238 13.27 20.86 -2.18
N VAL A 239 12.32 19.97 -1.91
CA VAL A 239 12.29 18.63 -2.50
C VAL A 239 12.11 18.71 -4.01
N PHE A 240 11.01 19.29 -4.49
CA PHE A 240 10.70 19.31 -5.91
C PHE A 240 11.60 20.29 -6.69
N GLY A 241 12.01 21.42 -6.08
CA GLY A 241 12.95 22.34 -6.69
C GLY A 241 14.31 21.69 -6.94
N ASN A 242 14.84 20.93 -5.99
CA ASN A 242 16.10 20.21 -6.17
C ASN A 242 15.97 19.05 -7.16
N THR A 243 14.84 18.33 -7.14
CA THR A 243 14.60 17.22 -8.09
C THR A 243 14.40 17.72 -9.53
N GLN A 244 13.92 18.94 -9.73
CA GLN A 244 13.82 19.56 -11.05
C GLN A 244 15.17 20.06 -11.59
N GLN A 245 16.09 20.47 -10.71
CA GLN A 245 17.43 20.92 -11.12
C GLN A 245 18.30 19.78 -11.63
N ASP A 246 18.06 18.57 -11.13
CA ASP A 246 18.69 17.32 -11.62
C ASP A 246 17.66 16.21 -11.64
N THR A 247 17.14 15.91 -12.81
CA THR A 247 16.10 14.88 -13.03
C THR A 247 16.66 13.46 -13.20
N ALA A 248 17.99 13.31 -13.19
CA ALA A 248 18.69 12.05 -13.40
C ALA A 248 19.54 11.65 -12.19
N PRO A 249 18.93 11.34 -11.03
CA PRO A 249 19.71 11.02 -9.84
C PRO A 249 20.59 9.78 -10.05
N GLN A 250 21.78 9.80 -9.46
CA GLN A 250 22.54 8.58 -9.25
C GLN A 250 21.92 7.81 -8.09
N LEU A 251 21.58 6.53 -8.32
CA LEU A 251 20.98 5.68 -7.29
C LEU A 251 22.06 4.79 -6.68
N GLU A 252 22.10 4.76 -5.36
CA GLU A 252 22.94 3.87 -4.56
C GLU A 252 22.03 3.05 -3.65
N VAL A 253 22.19 1.71 -3.67
CA VAL A 253 21.33 0.79 -2.90
C VAL A 253 22.20 0.00 -1.94
N GLU A 254 21.82 0.03 -0.66
CA GLU A 254 22.46 -0.71 0.43
C GLU A 254 21.48 -1.75 0.99
N PRO A 255 21.76 -3.07 0.84
CA PRO A 255 20.95 -4.12 1.44
C PRO A 255 20.90 -4.02 2.97
N GLN A 256 19.73 -4.26 3.55
CA GLN A 256 19.49 -4.30 4.99
C GLN A 256 18.81 -5.61 5.37
N GLY A 257 18.90 -6.02 6.63
CA GLY A 257 18.23 -7.24 7.11
C GLY A 257 16.70 -7.23 6.99
N TYR A 258 16.10 -6.05 6.80
CA TYR A 258 14.67 -5.84 6.64
C TYR A 258 14.25 -5.53 5.18
N GLY A 259 15.19 -5.34 4.26
CA GLY A 259 14.96 -4.90 2.89
C GLY A 259 16.16 -4.17 2.32
N PHE A 260 16.03 -2.90 1.98
CA PHE A 260 17.15 -2.08 1.52
C PHE A 260 16.95 -0.59 1.80
N ARG A 261 18.07 0.14 1.80
CA ARG A 261 18.10 1.60 1.79
C ARG A 261 18.55 2.08 0.43
N GLU A 262 17.86 3.08 -0.13
CA GLU A 262 18.21 3.74 -1.38
C GLU A 262 18.62 5.19 -1.10
N GLY A 263 19.75 5.59 -1.65
CA GLY A 263 20.18 6.97 -1.76
C GLY A 263 20.01 7.48 -3.19
N ALA A 264 19.20 8.52 -3.40
CA ALA A 264 19.10 9.21 -4.68
C ALA A 264 19.93 10.50 -4.61
N LEU A 265 21.08 10.50 -5.30
CA LEU A 265 22.08 11.56 -5.28
C LEU A 265 21.90 12.45 -6.50
N ARG A 266 21.77 13.75 -6.27
CA ARG A 266 21.65 14.77 -7.32
C ARG A 266 22.75 15.81 -7.19
N GLN A 267 23.27 16.25 -8.36
CA GLN A 267 24.26 17.30 -8.44
C GLN A 267 23.57 18.61 -8.82
N LEU A 268 23.52 19.56 -7.89
CA LEU A 268 22.91 20.85 -8.14
C LEU A 268 23.83 21.79 -8.93
N PRO A 269 23.28 22.74 -9.70
CA PRO A 269 24.07 23.68 -10.50
C PRO A 269 25.05 24.57 -9.69
N ASP A 270 24.74 24.79 -8.41
CA ASP A 270 25.59 25.55 -7.49
C ASP A 270 26.72 24.72 -6.86
N GLY A 271 26.91 23.47 -7.29
CA GLY A 271 27.95 22.57 -6.80
C GLY A 271 27.58 21.77 -5.55
N ARG A 272 26.41 22.02 -4.95
CA ARG A 272 25.92 21.23 -3.82
C ARG A 272 25.43 19.87 -4.29
N ARG A 273 25.51 18.88 -3.40
CA ARG A 273 24.84 17.60 -3.56
C ARG A 273 23.53 17.60 -2.77
N TYR A 274 22.45 17.15 -3.40
CA TYR A 274 21.19 16.88 -2.75
C TYR A 274 20.97 15.37 -2.69
N VAL A 275 20.71 14.84 -1.50
CA VAL A 275 20.53 13.40 -1.28
C VAL A 275 19.17 13.18 -0.65
N GLN A 276 18.41 12.25 -1.24
CA GLN A 276 17.18 11.74 -0.65
C GLN A 276 17.41 10.27 -0.29
N ILE A 277 17.07 9.90 0.94
CA ILE A 277 17.16 8.51 1.40
C ILE A 277 15.75 7.96 1.55
N ARG A 278 15.52 6.80 0.96
CA ARG A 278 14.30 5.99 1.12
C ARG A 278 14.68 4.63 1.69
N GLU A 279 13.75 4.01 2.40
CA GLU A 279 13.92 2.66 2.88
C GLU A 279 12.76 1.80 2.40
N PHE A 280 13.08 0.66 1.81
CA PHE A 280 12.14 -0.42 1.60
C PHE A 280 12.22 -1.39 2.77
N VAL A 281 11.09 -1.62 3.42
CA VAL A 281 10.92 -2.61 4.48
C VAL A 281 9.95 -3.68 4.01
N ALA A 282 10.44 -4.90 3.92
CA ALA A 282 9.63 -6.02 3.46
C ALA A 282 8.36 -6.20 4.34
N PRO A 283 7.22 -6.57 3.76
CA PRO A 283 7.07 -6.99 2.37
C PRO A 283 6.77 -5.85 1.39
N TYR A 284 6.29 -4.67 1.82
CA TYR A 284 5.81 -3.61 0.92
C TYR A 284 5.76 -2.22 1.56
N TYR A 285 6.52 -1.98 2.61
CA TYR A 285 6.58 -0.65 3.24
C TYR A 285 7.69 0.18 2.62
N SER A 286 7.36 1.42 2.30
CA SER A 286 8.30 2.43 1.84
C SER A 286 8.35 3.57 2.87
N LEU A 287 9.51 3.80 3.47
CA LEU A 287 9.75 4.91 4.37
C LEU A 287 10.30 6.06 3.53
N LEU A 288 9.50 7.11 3.38
CA LEU A 288 9.87 8.26 2.57
C LEU A 288 10.72 9.25 3.37
N PRO A 289 11.55 10.07 2.69
CA PRO A 289 12.35 11.08 3.35
C PRO A 289 11.51 11.95 4.27
N ALA A 290 11.94 12.08 5.52
CA ALA A 290 11.30 13.00 6.46
C ALA A 290 11.38 14.43 5.93
N ALA A 291 10.40 15.26 6.29
CA ALA A 291 10.48 16.70 6.13
C ALA A 291 11.72 17.22 6.88
N PRO A 292 12.26 18.43 6.55
CA PRO A 292 13.47 18.98 7.21
C PRO A 292 13.37 19.06 8.73
N THR A 293 12.18 19.08 9.28
CA THR A 293 11.93 18.90 10.71
C THR A 293 11.84 17.42 10.99
N VAL A 294 12.90 16.88 11.52
CA VAL A 294 13.22 15.44 11.72
C VAL A 294 12.14 14.62 12.44
N ALA A 295 11.17 15.26 13.05
CA ALA A 295 10.15 14.60 13.86
C ALA A 295 8.99 13.99 13.08
N ARG A 296 8.74 14.47 11.85
CA ARG A 296 7.64 13.97 11.01
C ARG A 296 8.09 12.82 10.15
N ARG A 297 7.33 11.74 10.21
CA ARG A 297 7.59 10.51 9.47
C ARG A 297 6.45 10.21 8.52
N PHE A 298 6.77 9.52 7.46
CA PHE A 298 5.81 9.12 6.45
C PHE A 298 6.11 7.72 5.93
N ILE A 299 5.18 6.82 6.14
CA ILE A 299 5.25 5.44 5.65
C ILE A 299 4.15 5.25 4.62
N VAL A 300 4.51 4.66 3.50
CA VAL A 300 3.54 4.17 2.50
C VAL A 300 3.61 2.66 2.46
N ALA A 301 2.46 1.99 2.53
CA ALA A 301 2.41 0.54 2.38
C ALA A 301 1.50 0.18 1.19
N SER A 302 2.05 -0.55 0.22
CA SER A 302 1.32 -0.99 -0.98
C SER A 302 0.75 -2.39 -0.76
N VAL A 303 -0.41 -2.47 -0.08
CA VAL A 303 -1.03 -3.72 0.35
C VAL A 303 -1.88 -4.32 -0.77
N PRO A 304 -1.56 -5.52 -1.29
CA PRO A 304 -2.35 -6.13 -2.35
C PRO A 304 -3.73 -6.58 -1.86
N ILE A 305 -4.78 -6.08 -2.51
CA ILE A 305 -6.14 -6.61 -2.39
C ILE A 305 -6.21 -7.93 -3.16
N ASP A 306 -5.76 -7.90 -4.41
CA ASP A 306 -5.59 -9.05 -5.31
C ASP A 306 -4.50 -8.73 -6.35
N ASP A 307 -4.46 -9.45 -7.47
CA ASP A 307 -3.44 -9.26 -8.50
C ASP A 307 -3.61 -7.96 -9.30
N GLU A 308 -4.81 -7.34 -9.25
CA GLU A 308 -5.18 -6.15 -10.03
C GLU A 308 -5.45 -4.91 -9.17
N TRP A 309 -5.74 -5.09 -7.88
CA TRP A 309 -6.12 -4.01 -6.98
C TRP A 309 -5.20 -3.89 -5.79
N THR A 310 -4.83 -2.67 -5.47
CA THR A 310 -3.95 -2.31 -4.34
C THR A 310 -4.64 -1.31 -3.42
N ALA A 311 -4.56 -1.57 -2.11
CA ALA A 311 -4.83 -0.57 -1.08
C ALA A 311 -3.51 0.06 -0.65
N GLN A 312 -3.27 1.31 -1.04
CA GLN A 312 -2.08 2.04 -0.64
C GLN A 312 -2.36 2.83 0.63
N TRP A 313 -1.61 2.53 1.69
CA TRP A 313 -1.75 3.10 3.02
C TRP A 313 -0.75 4.23 3.20
N PHE A 314 -1.22 5.37 3.63
CA PHE A 314 -0.43 6.57 3.88
C PHE A 314 -0.47 6.84 5.39
N ILE A 315 0.61 6.49 6.09
CA ILE A 315 0.70 6.62 7.54
C ILE A 315 1.62 7.80 7.86
N HIS A 316 1.02 8.88 8.33
CA HIS A 316 1.70 10.11 8.70
C HIS A 316 1.73 10.22 10.21
N PHE A 317 2.89 10.53 10.80
CA PHE A 317 3.02 10.68 12.24
C PHE A 317 4.13 11.65 12.63
N SER A 318 4.08 12.13 13.86
CA SER A 318 5.05 13.07 14.43
C SER A 318 5.53 12.58 15.78
N LEU A 319 6.86 12.59 15.99
CA LEU A 319 7.49 12.11 17.22
C LEU A 319 7.56 13.19 18.30
N ASP A 320 7.44 14.46 17.95
CA ASP A 320 7.67 15.60 18.85
C ASP A 320 6.42 16.43 19.19
N GLY A 321 5.25 16.04 18.71
CA GLY A 321 4.01 16.74 19.03
C GLY A 321 2.85 16.42 18.10
N PRO A 322 1.68 17.01 18.35
CA PRO A 322 0.47 16.72 17.57
C PRO A 322 0.57 17.20 16.12
N LEU A 323 -0.07 16.47 15.24
CA LEU A 323 -0.38 16.91 13.88
C LEU A 323 -1.53 17.92 13.98
N THR A 324 -1.24 19.21 13.77
CA THR A 324 -2.27 20.25 13.90
C THR A 324 -3.28 20.19 12.74
N PRO A 325 -4.51 20.69 12.94
CA PRO A 325 -5.50 20.76 11.86
C PRO A 325 -4.99 21.52 10.63
N GLU A 326 -4.23 22.61 10.83
CA GLU A 326 -3.66 23.41 9.74
C GLU A 326 -2.65 22.59 8.93
N LEU A 327 -1.78 21.83 9.63
CA LEU A 327 -0.82 20.95 8.98
C LEU A 327 -1.51 19.86 8.17
N LEU A 328 -2.56 19.26 8.72
CA LEU A 328 -3.32 18.22 8.02
C LEU A 328 -4.09 18.80 6.83
N ALA A 329 -4.69 19.97 6.96
CA ALA A 329 -5.37 20.67 5.86
C ALA A 329 -4.39 21.01 4.72
N GLU A 330 -3.18 21.47 5.04
CA GLU A 330 -2.13 21.72 4.06
C GLU A 330 -1.66 20.42 3.40
N ARG A 331 -1.42 19.36 4.19
CA ARG A 331 -0.94 18.06 3.71
C ARG A 331 -1.90 17.41 2.72
N TRP A 332 -3.19 17.48 3.01
CA TRP A 332 -4.25 16.84 2.24
C TRP A 332 -5.04 17.81 1.37
N GLN A 333 -4.46 18.97 1.07
CA GLN A 333 -5.08 19.94 0.19
C GLN A 333 -5.47 19.29 -1.15
N HIS A 334 -6.70 19.49 -1.57
CA HIS A 334 -7.30 18.88 -2.77
C HIS A 334 -7.49 17.35 -2.72
N ALA A 335 -7.21 16.70 -1.60
CA ALA A 335 -7.62 15.30 -1.42
C ALA A 335 -9.10 15.22 -1.00
N PRO A 336 -9.85 14.21 -1.45
CA PRO A 336 -11.17 13.92 -0.92
C PRO A 336 -11.14 13.73 0.60
N GLU A 337 -12.23 14.10 1.27
CA GLU A 337 -12.30 14.03 2.74
C GLU A 337 -12.36 12.59 3.28
N ASN A 338 -12.79 11.62 2.45
CA ASN A 338 -12.88 10.22 2.86
C ASN A 338 -11.51 9.60 3.13
N PRO A 339 -11.13 9.38 4.40
CA PRO A 339 -9.80 8.84 4.71
C PRO A 339 -9.66 7.34 4.42
N ASP A 340 -10.76 6.63 4.17
CA ASP A 340 -10.76 5.20 3.85
C ASP A 340 -10.64 4.92 2.34
N ASN A 341 -10.85 5.94 1.52
CA ASN A 341 -10.43 6.01 0.13
C ASN A 341 -10.39 7.47 -0.31
N PHE A 342 -9.23 8.10 -0.22
CA PHE A 342 -9.05 9.49 -0.64
C PHE A 342 -8.71 9.61 -2.13
N TYR A 343 -8.69 8.51 -2.87
CA TYR A 343 -8.58 8.50 -4.32
C TYR A 343 -9.96 8.27 -4.94
N GLU A 344 -10.57 9.35 -5.38
CA GLU A 344 -11.73 9.26 -6.24
C GLU A 344 -11.23 9.08 -7.68
N ASN A 345 -11.23 7.84 -8.14
CA ASN A 345 -10.79 7.51 -9.51
C ASN A 345 -11.60 8.33 -10.52
N PRO A 346 -10.94 9.20 -11.31
CA PRO A 346 -11.63 10.08 -12.25
C PRO A 346 -12.04 9.41 -13.58
N GLY A 347 -11.76 8.10 -13.72
CA GLY A 347 -12.07 7.36 -14.94
C GLY A 347 -11.01 6.34 -15.31
N ASP A 348 -10.81 6.18 -16.60
CA ASP A 348 -9.91 5.20 -17.20
C ASP A 348 -9.27 5.75 -18.49
N ILE A 349 -8.65 4.87 -19.27
CA ILE A 349 -8.04 5.24 -20.54
C ILE A 349 -9.06 5.83 -21.54
N GLY A 350 -10.35 5.51 -21.43
CA GLY A 350 -11.39 6.00 -22.32
C GLY A 350 -11.66 7.49 -22.17
N ASN A 351 -11.48 8.04 -20.97
CA ASN A 351 -11.59 9.47 -20.71
C ASN A 351 -10.26 10.11 -20.27
N LEU A 352 -9.14 9.37 -20.41
CA LEU A 352 -7.79 9.79 -20.03
C LEU A 352 -7.71 10.28 -18.57
N TRP A 353 -8.45 9.64 -17.66
CA TRP A 353 -8.58 10.05 -16.25
C TRP A 353 -8.93 11.53 -16.05
N GLY A 354 -9.62 12.11 -17.02
CA GLY A 354 -9.99 13.52 -17.00
C GLY A 354 -8.81 14.49 -17.16
N GLN A 355 -7.76 14.10 -17.90
CA GLN A 355 -6.60 14.94 -18.17
C GLN A 355 -6.99 16.20 -18.95
N ASP A 356 -6.57 17.36 -18.45
CA ASP A 356 -6.79 18.68 -19.05
C ASP A 356 -5.68 19.01 -20.07
N ARG A 357 -6.00 18.81 -21.36
CA ARG A 357 -5.08 19.09 -22.47
C ARG A 357 -4.86 20.59 -22.70
N GLU A 358 -5.77 21.44 -22.24
CA GLU A 358 -5.60 22.88 -22.31
C GLU A 358 -4.63 23.36 -21.23
N ALA A 359 -4.75 22.85 -20.00
CA ALA A 359 -3.78 23.12 -18.94
C ALA A 359 -2.36 22.70 -19.38
N MET A 360 -2.21 21.56 -20.08
CA MET A 360 -0.91 21.13 -20.61
C MET A 360 -0.35 22.13 -21.62
N ARG A 361 -1.17 22.61 -22.56
CA ARG A 361 -0.74 23.66 -23.51
C ARG A 361 -0.31 24.96 -22.81
N ASN A 362 -0.90 25.23 -21.65
CA ASN A 362 -0.60 26.40 -20.82
C ASN A 362 0.50 26.14 -19.78
N GLY A 363 1.26 25.06 -19.91
CA GLY A 363 2.47 24.77 -19.13
C GLY A 363 2.30 23.83 -17.94
N HIS A 364 1.12 23.24 -17.71
CA HIS A 364 0.97 22.22 -16.68
C HIS A 364 1.47 20.87 -17.22
N PHE A 365 2.53 20.31 -16.63
CA PHE A 365 3.21 19.14 -17.19
C PHE A 365 2.28 17.91 -17.32
N SER A 366 1.67 17.49 -16.23
CA SER A 366 0.84 16.27 -16.18
C SER A 366 -0.59 16.46 -16.74
N GLY A 367 -1.10 17.70 -16.75
CA GLY A 367 -2.49 17.99 -17.14
C GLY A 367 -3.53 17.66 -16.08
N PHE A 368 -3.16 17.52 -14.80
CA PHE A 368 -4.08 17.27 -13.69
C PHE A 368 -4.13 18.44 -12.69
N PRO A 369 -4.55 19.62 -13.13
CA PRO A 369 -4.60 20.81 -12.26
C PRO A 369 -5.65 20.64 -11.14
N GLY A 370 -5.33 21.15 -9.94
CA GLY A 370 -6.27 21.22 -8.79
C GLY A 370 -6.46 19.88 -8.07
N ARG A 371 -5.70 18.84 -8.41
CA ARG A 371 -5.73 17.55 -7.71
C ARG A 371 -4.63 17.47 -6.65
N HIS A 372 -4.80 16.57 -5.70
CA HIS A 372 -3.76 16.20 -4.75
C HIS A 372 -2.56 15.58 -5.48
N ILE A 373 -1.35 15.83 -5.00
CA ILE A 373 -0.11 15.36 -5.63
C ILE A 373 -0.12 13.84 -5.91
N PHE A 374 -0.57 13.03 -4.97
CA PHE A 374 -0.64 11.58 -5.14
C PHE A 374 -1.68 11.12 -6.20
N HIS A 375 -2.62 11.97 -6.60
CA HIS A 375 -3.51 11.63 -7.71
C HIS A 375 -2.77 11.54 -9.04
N GLU A 376 -1.71 12.33 -9.22
CA GLU A 376 -0.84 12.19 -10.40
C GLU A 376 -0.16 10.82 -10.41
N ASP A 377 0.34 10.36 -9.25
CA ASP A 377 0.95 9.03 -9.10
C ASP A 377 -0.06 7.90 -9.36
N PHE A 378 -1.24 7.98 -8.76
CA PHE A 378 -2.28 6.95 -8.92
C PHE A 378 -2.71 6.80 -10.38
N ILE A 379 -2.89 7.90 -11.08
CA ILE A 379 -3.30 7.90 -12.49
C ILE A 379 -2.21 7.25 -13.37
N VAL A 380 -0.94 7.59 -13.18
CA VAL A 380 0.12 6.98 -13.98
C VAL A 380 0.32 5.51 -13.65
N GLN A 381 0.12 5.10 -12.41
CA GLN A 381 0.16 3.69 -11.99
C GLN A 381 -0.97 2.88 -12.64
N GLU A 382 -2.21 3.38 -12.61
CA GLU A 382 -3.34 2.74 -13.29
C GLU A 382 -3.17 2.70 -14.82
N ALA A 383 -2.56 3.76 -15.38
CA ALA A 383 -2.32 3.86 -16.83
C ALA A 383 -1.25 2.89 -17.34
N MET A 384 -0.46 2.25 -16.47
CA MET A 384 0.48 1.17 -16.86
C MET A 384 -0.26 -0.07 -17.34
N GLY A 385 -1.53 -0.25 -16.93
CA GLY A 385 -2.30 -1.46 -17.22
C GLY A 385 -1.88 -2.67 -16.41
N PRO A 386 -2.48 -3.84 -16.65
CA PRO A 386 -2.16 -5.07 -15.94
C PRO A 386 -0.76 -5.58 -16.27
N ILE A 387 -0.15 -6.25 -15.30
CA ILE A 387 1.18 -6.88 -15.44
C ILE A 387 1.05 -8.26 -16.11
#